data_7c13fd6e11833f1c86fd1ade9337b771
#
_entry.id   7c13fd6e11833f1c86fd1ade9337b771
#
_cell.length_a   1.000
_cell.length_b   1.000
_cell.length_c   1.000
_cell.angle_alpha   90.00
_cell.angle_beta   90.00
_cell.angle_gamma   90.00
#
_symmetry.space_group_name_H-M   'P 1'
#
loop_
_entity.id
_entity.type
_entity.pdbx_description
1 polymer ?
#
loop_
_entity_poly.entity_id
_entity_poly.type
_entity_poly.pdbx_seq_one_letter_code
_entity_poly.pdbx_strand_id
1 'polypeptide(L)'
;MKRDTQIFDLIAAERSRQMHGIELIASENFVSDQVMEAMGSVLTNKYAEGYPGARYYGGCEVVDKVETLAIERICRLYGAEYANVQPHSGAQANMAVFFACMQPGDTFMGLDLAHGGHLSHGSPVNMSGKYFNAVGYQLDEATGVIDYDAMERKALECKPKVIVGGASAYSREWDYKRMRAIADKVGALLLVDMAHTAGLIAAGLLDNPVKYAHIVTSTTHKTLRGPRGGIILMGKDFENPWGLTTPKGAVKMMSQILNSAVFPGIQGGPLEHVIAAKAVAFGEALEPSYKEYQAQVQKNARAMAEAFVKRGYKIVSGGTGNHLMLVDLRTKFPELTGKLAEKCLVAADITTNKNMVPFDSRSPFQTSGLRFGTPAITTRGLKEDRMDYIVGLIDRVLHDPENEANITAVRKDVNALMAGYPLFAW
;
A
#
# COMPACT_ATOMS: atom_id res chain seq x y z
N MET A 1 36.49 2.08 -13.88
CA MET A 1 35.98 0.70 -13.85
C MET A 1 35.24 0.39 -15.13
N LYS A 2 35.28 -0.85 -15.62
CA LYS A 2 34.48 -1.28 -16.78
C LYS A 2 33.00 -1.30 -16.35
N ARG A 3 32.10 -0.85 -17.27
CA ARG A 3 30.65 -0.90 -17.01
C ARG A 3 30.19 -2.35 -16.82
N ASP A 4 29.42 -2.62 -15.80
CA ASP A 4 28.76 -3.92 -15.57
C ASP A 4 27.56 -4.05 -16.53
N THR A 5 27.84 -4.58 -17.74
CA THR A 5 26.80 -4.72 -18.77
C THR A 5 25.72 -5.71 -18.35
N GLN A 6 26.07 -6.74 -17.56
CA GLN A 6 25.14 -7.80 -17.17
C GLN A 6 23.92 -7.26 -16.40
N ILE A 7 24.15 -6.43 -15.37
CA ILE A 7 23.05 -5.84 -14.60
C ILE A 7 22.33 -4.73 -15.39
N PHE A 8 23.06 -3.93 -16.17
CA PHE A 8 22.44 -2.86 -16.94
C PHE A 8 21.59 -3.37 -18.11
N ASP A 9 21.91 -4.53 -18.69
CA ASP A 9 21.08 -5.20 -19.69
C ASP A 9 19.77 -5.73 -19.08
N LEU A 10 19.80 -6.26 -17.83
CA LEU A 10 18.60 -6.64 -17.09
C LEU A 10 17.71 -5.45 -16.74
N ILE A 11 18.30 -4.32 -16.36
CA ILE A 11 17.55 -3.07 -16.12
C ILE A 11 16.89 -2.59 -17.42
N ALA A 12 17.58 -2.67 -18.53
CA ALA A 12 17.01 -2.32 -19.85
C ALA A 12 15.86 -3.26 -20.25
N ALA A 13 15.99 -4.56 -19.96
CA ALA A 13 14.93 -5.54 -20.19
C ALA A 13 13.67 -5.24 -19.34
N GLU A 14 13.84 -4.92 -18.05
CA GLU A 14 12.72 -4.53 -17.19
C GLU A 14 12.07 -3.22 -17.66
N ARG A 15 12.86 -2.22 -18.06
CA ARG A 15 12.34 -1.00 -18.68
C ARG A 15 11.47 -1.32 -19.91
N SER A 16 11.94 -2.23 -20.77
CA SER A 16 11.19 -2.68 -21.95
C SER A 16 9.87 -3.36 -21.55
N ARG A 17 9.88 -4.24 -20.54
CA ARG A 17 8.67 -4.89 -20.01
C ARG A 17 7.65 -3.86 -19.54
N GLN A 18 8.07 -2.87 -18.74
CA GLN A 18 7.19 -1.82 -18.24
C GLN A 18 6.60 -0.96 -19.36
N MET A 19 7.38 -0.68 -20.42
CA MET A 19 6.92 0.14 -21.55
C MET A 19 5.84 -0.56 -22.38
N HIS A 20 5.95 -1.87 -22.60
CA HIS A 20 5.10 -2.60 -23.53
C HIS A 20 3.85 -3.21 -22.87
N GLY A 21 3.88 -3.51 -21.57
CA GLY A 21 2.78 -4.16 -20.85
C GLY A 21 1.78 -3.19 -20.23
N ILE A 22 0.61 -3.72 -19.92
CA ILE A 22 -0.42 -3.07 -19.07
C ILE A 22 -0.17 -3.48 -17.62
N GLU A 23 0.14 -2.52 -16.73
CA GLU A 23 0.35 -2.75 -15.31
C GLU A 23 -0.93 -2.50 -14.52
N LEU A 24 -1.50 -3.57 -13.96
CA LEU A 24 -2.74 -3.54 -13.17
C LEU A 24 -2.58 -4.07 -11.74
N ILE A 25 -1.34 -4.31 -11.27
CA ILE A 25 -1.12 -4.61 -9.86
C ILE A 25 -1.48 -3.37 -9.04
N ALA A 26 -2.46 -3.51 -8.15
CA ALA A 26 -3.02 -2.39 -7.38
C ALA A 26 -2.02 -1.67 -6.44
N SER A 27 -0.89 -2.33 -6.14
CA SER A 27 0.19 -1.80 -5.30
C SER A 27 1.38 -1.26 -6.10
N GLU A 28 1.28 -1.16 -7.42
CA GLU A 28 2.32 -0.63 -8.28
C GLU A 28 1.93 0.72 -8.90
N ASN A 29 2.95 1.52 -9.18
CA ASN A 29 2.82 2.80 -9.85
C ASN A 29 4.16 3.18 -10.52
N PHE A 30 4.13 4.16 -11.38
CA PHE A 30 5.32 4.73 -12.00
C PHE A 30 5.62 6.09 -11.37
N VAL A 31 6.85 6.24 -10.87
CA VAL A 31 7.33 7.48 -10.26
C VAL A 31 7.79 8.48 -11.34
N SER A 32 7.91 9.75 -10.97
CA SER A 32 8.46 10.78 -11.84
C SER A 32 9.99 10.60 -12.06
N ASP A 33 10.52 11.27 -13.08
CA ASP A 33 11.95 11.39 -13.34
C ASP A 33 12.70 11.99 -12.14
N GLN A 34 12.13 13.03 -11.50
CA GLN A 34 12.71 13.66 -10.32
C GLN A 34 12.84 12.69 -9.12
N VAL A 35 11.86 11.83 -8.91
CA VAL A 35 11.94 10.77 -7.89
C VAL A 35 13.06 9.77 -8.24
N MET A 36 13.19 9.39 -9.51
CA MET A 36 14.26 8.51 -9.98
C MET A 36 15.63 9.16 -9.84
N GLU A 37 15.77 10.45 -10.15
CA GLU A 37 17.01 11.21 -10.00
C GLU A 37 17.43 11.30 -8.53
N ALA A 38 16.50 11.60 -7.62
CA ALA A 38 16.76 11.64 -6.18
C ALA A 38 17.22 10.27 -5.65
N MET A 39 16.62 9.18 -6.12
CA MET A 39 17.00 7.80 -5.76
C MET A 39 18.44 7.45 -6.20
N GLY A 40 18.91 7.99 -7.32
CA GLY A 40 20.27 7.78 -7.84
C GLY A 40 21.29 8.82 -7.35
N SER A 41 20.96 9.63 -6.36
CA SER A 41 21.79 10.75 -5.91
C SER A 41 22.97 10.33 -5.01
N VAL A 42 23.89 11.29 -4.79
CA VAL A 42 25.05 11.12 -3.89
C VAL A 42 24.67 10.90 -2.43
N LEU A 43 23.41 11.14 -2.06
CA LEU A 43 22.91 10.92 -0.70
C LEU A 43 22.97 9.45 -0.28
N THR A 44 23.09 8.52 -1.25
CA THR A 44 23.34 7.09 -1.00
C THR A 44 24.63 6.83 -0.21
N ASN A 45 25.59 7.76 -0.25
CA ASN A 45 26.89 7.62 0.39
C ASN A 45 26.88 8.03 1.88
N LYS A 46 25.83 8.72 2.37
CA LYS A 46 25.83 9.32 3.70
C LYS A 46 25.27 8.39 4.76
N TYR A 47 26.04 8.18 5.82
CA TYR A 47 25.62 7.48 7.02
C TYR A 47 25.11 8.49 8.07
N ALA A 48 23.83 8.38 8.49
CA ALA A 48 23.15 9.40 9.29
C ALA A 48 22.28 8.82 10.42
N GLU A 49 22.79 7.86 11.20
CA GLU A 49 22.07 7.32 12.36
C GLU A 49 21.64 8.43 13.33
N GLY A 50 20.47 8.28 13.89
CA GLY A 50 19.78 9.31 14.70
C GLY A 50 18.74 10.07 13.89
N TYR A 51 18.45 11.28 14.32
CA TYR A 51 17.41 12.16 13.76
C TYR A 51 17.97 13.55 13.49
N PRO A 52 17.31 14.42 12.70
CA PRO A 52 17.75 15.78 12.47
C PRO A 52 18.09 16.51 13.78
N GLY A 53 19.29 17.11 13.84
CA GLY A 53 19.81 17.78 15.02
C GLY A 53 20.29 16.86 16.17
N ALA A 54 20.13 15.54 16.04
CA ALA A 54 20.52 14.54 17.04
C ALA A 54 21.13 13.30 16.37
N ARG A 55 22.15 13.50 15.53
CA ARG A 55 22.87 12.44 14.81
C ARG A 55 24.04 11.88 15.63
N TYR A 56 24.35 10.64 15.38
CA TYR A 56 25.54 9.98 15.94
C TYR A 56 26.81 10.26 15.13
N TYR A 57 26.68 10.79 13.91
CA TYR A 57 27.78 11.06 12.97
C TYR A 57 27.84 12.52 12.57
N GLY A 58 29.04 13.01 12.27
CA GLY A 58 29.27 14.36 11.75
C GLY A 58 28.89 14.46 10.25
N GLY A 59 28.84 15.70 9.73
CA GLY A 59 28.58 16.00 8.33
C GLY A 59 27.13 15.73 7.91
N CYS A 60 26.18 15.88 8.82
CA CYS A 60 24.75 15.63 8.59
C CYS A 60 23.93 16.89 8.33
N GLU A 61 24.54 18.07 8.31
CA GLU A 61 23.87 19.36 8.19
C GLU A 61 23.03 19.52 6.90
N VAL A 62 23.37 18.79 5.84
CA VAL A 62 22.60 18.78 4.59
C VAL A 62 21.48 17.75 4.66
N VAL A 63 21.78 16.52 5.07
CA VAL A 63 20.75 15.46 5.18
C VAL A 63 19.70 15.76 6.25
N ASP A 64 20.07 16.52 7.31
CA ASP A 64 19.11 17.04 8.27
C ASP A 64 18.05 17.91 7.60
N LYS A 65 18.45 18.77 6.67
CA LYS A 65 17.51 19.59 5.89
C LYS A 65 16.65 18.75 4.95
N VAL A 66 17.22 17.71 4.33
CA VAL A 66 16.49 16.78 3.46
C VAL A 66 15.42 16.04 4.24
N GLU A 67 15.77 15.45 5.38
CA GLU A 67 14.83 14.71 6.21
C GLU A 67 13.77 15.63 6.82
N THR A 68 14.16 16.81 7.31
CA THR A 68 13.22 17.82 7.81
C THR A 68 12.20 18.23 6.74
N LEU A 69 12.66 18.48 5.50
CA LEU A 69 11.77 18.82 4.39
C LEU A 69 10.78 17.70 4.07
N ALA A 70 11.22 16.43 4.13
CA ALA A 70 10.33 15.28 3.94
C ALA A 70 9.27 15.22 5.05
N ILE A 71 9.67 15.43 6.32
CA ILE A 71 8.77 15.46 7.47
C ILE A 71 7.74 16.59 7.32
N GLU A 72 8.18 17.82 7.03
CA GLU A 72 7.30 18.98 6.86
C GLU A 72 6.26 18.75 5.75
N ARG A 73 6.69 18.24 4.60
CA ARG A 73 5.81 17.98 3.46
C ARG A 73 4.77 16.94 3.76
N ILE A 74 5.14 15.82 4.39
CA ILE A 74 4.19 14.75 4.70
C ILE A 74 3.24 15.15 5.83
N CYS A 75 3.70 15.90 6.83
CA CYS A 75 2.84 16.47 7.86
C CYS A 75 1.81 17.42 7.25
N ARG A 76 2.22 18.31 6.35
CA ARG A 76 1.33 19.22 5.64
C ARG A 76 0.32 18.46 4.77
N LEU A 77 0.75 17.39 4.10
CA LEU A 77 -0.09 16.60 3.18
C LEU A 77 -1.27 15.94 3.89
N TYR A 78 -1.07 15.46 5.12
CA TYR A 78 -2.10 14.75 5.88
C TYR A 78 -2.65 15.51 7.09
N GLY A 79 -2.12 16.70 7.40
CA GLY A 79 -2.49 17.44 8.62
C GLY A 79 -2.01 16.74 9.89
N ALA A 80 -0.85 16.10 9.85
CA ALA A 80 -0.21 15.44 10.98
C ALA A 80 0.69 16.39 11.77
N GLU A 81 0.78 16.22 13.10
CA GLU A 81 1.74 16.92 13.95
C GLU A 81 3.10 16.21 14.01
N TYR A 82 3.11 14.88 13.78
CA TYR A 82 4.31 14.07 13.85
C TYR A 82 4.42 13.17 12.62
N ALA A 83 5.64 13.05 12.12
CA ALA A 83 6.01 12.08 11.10
C ALA A 83 7.41 11.50 11.36
N ASN A 84 7.56 10.18 11.09
CA ASN A 84 8.84 9.52 10.93
C ASN A 84 8.93 9.00 9.49
N VAL A 85 9.94 9.47 8.75
CA VAL A 85 10.13 9.14 7.33
C VAL A 85 11.24 8.12 7.08
N GLN A 86 11.86 7.61 8.16
CA GLN A 86 12.96 6.66 8.08
C GLN A 86 12.59 5.19 7.80
N PRO A 87 11.37 4.67 8.07
CA PRO A 87 11.06 3.29 7.78
C PRO A 87 11.38 2.91 6.32
N HIS A 88 12.14 1.81 6.13
CA HIS A 88 12.57 1.36 4.80
C HIS A 88 11.41 0.77 3.99
N SER A 89 10.36 0.31 4.67
CA SER A 89 9.14 -0.22 4.04
C SER A 89 7.91 -0.03 4.93
N GLY A 90 6.71 -0.19 4.38
CA GLY A 90 5.47 -0.21 5.17
C GLY A 90 5.45 -1.33 6.22
N ALA A 91 6.00 -2.51 5.89
CA ALA A 91 6.10 -3.62 6.84
C ALA A 91 7.00 -3.25 8.03
N GLN A 92 8.11 -2.53 7.81
CA GLN A 92 8.97 -2.05 8.90
C GLN A 92 8.32 -0.90 9.69
N ALA A 93 7.54 -0.04 9.05
CA ALA A 93 6.73 0.95 9.77
C ALA A 93 5.74 0.27 10.73
N ASN A 94 5.00 -0.74 10.26
CA ASN A 94 4.10 -1.53 11.11
C ASN A 94 4.87 -2.26 12.22
N MET A 95 6.02 -2.86 11.90
CA MET A 95 6.88 -3.54 12.88
C MET A 95 7.36 -2.58 13.98
N ALA A 96 7.76 -1.36 13.62
CA ALA A 96 8.16 -0.34 14.59
C ALA A 96 7.02 0.02 15.54
N VAL A 97 5.80 0.18 15.00
CA VAL A 97 4.62 0.46 15.83
C VAL A 97 4.30 -0.72 16.75
N PHE A 98 4.33 -1.95 16.26
CA PHE A 98 4.12 -3.13 17.10
C PHE A 98 5.18 -3.25 18.20
N PHE A 99 6.45 -3.03 17.85
CA PHE A 99 7.55 -3.04 18.81
C PHE A 99 7.43 -1.92 19.87
N ALA A 100 6.90 -0.75 19.47
CA ALA A 100 6.64 0.37 20.36
C ALA A 100 5.48 0.12 21.34
N CYS A 101 4.42 -0.59 20.87
CA CYS A 101 3.13 -0.65 21.54
C CYS A 101 2.86 -1.98 22.24
N MET A 102 3.61 -3.04 21.94
CA MET A 102 3.31 -4.39 22.41
C MET A 102 4.56 -5.16 22.86
N GLN A 103 4.36 -6.16 23.69
CA GLN A 103 5.35 -7.17 24.03
C GLN A 103 5.04 -8.49 23.31
N PRO A 104 6.03 -9.37 23.08
CA PRO A 104 5.78 -10.70 22.53
C PRO A 104 4.66 -11.43 23.28
N GLY A 105 3.71 -12.00 22.54
CA GLY A 105 2.53 -12.66 23.07
C GLY A 105 1.31 -11.77 23.33
N ASP A 106 1.46 -10.45 23.27
CA ASP A 106 0.32 -9.53 23.34
C ASP A 106 -0.67 -9.74 22.19
N THR A 107 -1.95 -9.51 22.46
CA THR A 107 -3.01 -9.65 21.47
C THR A 107 -3.22 -8.36 20.67
N PHE A 108 -3.35 -8.48 19.35
CA PHE A 108 -3.86 -7.42 18.49
C PHE A 108 -4.90 -7.96 17.51
N MET A 109 -5.72 -7.06 16.95
CA MET A 109 -6.70 -7.40 15.92
C MET A 109 -6.32 -6.78 14.57
N GLY A 110 -6.52 -7.53 13.46
CA GLY A 110 -6.36 -7.07 12.10
C GLY A 110 -7.34 -7.74 11.15
N LEU A 111 -7.52 -7.20 9.94
CA LEU A 111 -8.34 -7.86 8.92
C LEU A 111 -7.64 -9.15 8.46
N ASP A 112 -8.39 -10.26 8.43
CA ASP A 112 -7.87 -11.55 7.97
C ASP A 112 -7.24 -11.46 6.57
N LEU A 113 -6.12 -12.14 6.37
CA LEU A 113 -5.42 -12.18 5.10
C LEU A 113 -6.33 -12.69 3.96
N ALA A 114 -7.14 -13.71 4.23
CA ALA A 114 -8.10 -14.27 3.28
C ALA A 114 -9.23 -13.29 2.91
N HIS A 115 -9.46 -12.28 3.73
CA HIS A 115 -10.47 -11.23 3.53
C HIS A 115 -9.86 -9.91 3.02
N GLY A 116 -8.61 -9.93 2.60
CA GLY A 116 -7.92 -8.78 2.01
C GLY A 116 -6.96 -8.05 2.95
N GLY A 117 -6.70 -8.57 4.15
CA GLY A 117 -5.68 -8.05 5.06
C GLY A 117 -4.27 -8.08 4.46
N HIS A 118 -3.33 -7.37 5.09
CA HIS A 118 -1.93 -7.41 4.70
C HIS A 118 -1.16 -8.47 5.51
N LEU A 119 -0.07 -9.01 4.95
CA LEU A 119 0.78 -9.99 5.66
C LEU A 119 1.24 -9.50 7.03
N SER A 120 1.60 -8.22 7.16
CA SER A 120 2.02 -7.62 8.44
C SER A 120 0.87 -7.33 9.42
N HIS A 121 -0.36 -7.74 9.10
CA HIS A 121 -1.52 -7.61 9.98
C HIS A 121 -1.88 -8.94 10.67
N GLY A 122 -0.92 -9.83 10.89
CA GLY A 122 -1.10 -11.05 11.67
C GLY A 122 -0.96 -12.37 10.92
N SER A 123 -0.44 -12.35 9.67
CA SER A 123 -0.17 -13.59 8.97
C SER A 123 0.81 -14.48 9.74
N PRO A 124 0.55 -15.80 9.89
CA PRO A 124 1.41 -16.71 10.65
C PRO A 124 2.84 -16.82 10.10
N VAL A 125 3.06 -16.49 8.84
CA VAL A 125 4.38 -16.50 8.22
C VAL A 125 5.13 -15.17 8.40
N ASN A 126 4.43 -14.12 8.84
CA ASN A 126 5.00 -12.81 9.10
C ASN A 126 5.43 -12.66 10.57
N MET A 127 6.34 -11.74 10.84
CA MET A 127 6.76 -11.39 12.19
C MET A 127 5.56 -11.12 13.11
N SER A 128 4.57 -10.36 12.62
CA SER A 128 3.38 -9.99 13.40
C SER A 128 2.60 -11.20 13.93
N GLY A 129 2.43 -12.24 13.12
CA GLY A 129 1.77 -13.49 13.56
C GLY A 129 2.69 -14.48 14.28
N LYS A 130 4.03 -14.27 14.27
CA LYS A 130 4.98 -15.12 14.98
C LYS A 130 5.28 -14.64 16.41
N TYR A 131 5.31 -13.33 16.61
CA TYR A 131 5.64 -12.72 17.90
C TYR A 131 4.41 -12.36 18.75
N PHE A 132 3.28 -12.09 18.11
CA PHE A 132 2.07 -11.62 18.75
C PHE A 132 0.90 -12.57 18.55
N ASN A 133 -0.10 -12.49 19.42
CA ASN A 133 -1.36 -13.20 19.27
C ASN A 133 -2.29 -12.40 18.34
N ALA A 134 -2.27 -12.74 17.07
CA ALA A 134 -3.08 -12.07 16.04
C ALA A 134 -4.51 -12.65 16.01
N VAL A 135 -5.51 -11.81 16.20
CA VAL A 135 -6.94 -12.15 16.08
C VAL A 135 -7.51 -11.48 14.85
N GLY A 136 -7.98 -12.27 13.88
CA GLY A 136 -8.55 -11.75 12.63
C GLY A 136 -10.01 -11.32 12.81
N TYR A 137 -10.40 -10.16 12.25
CA TYR A 137 -11.79 -9.84 11.93
C TYR A 137 -12.04 -10.03 10.45
N GLN A 138 -13.30 -10.19 10.06
CA GLN A 138 -13.68 -10.64 8.73
C GLN A 138 -14.66 -9.67 8.08
N LEU A 139 -14.84 -9.84 6.77
CA LEU A 139 -15.92 -9.20 6.04
C LEU A 139 -17.22 -9.98 6.25
N ASP A 140 -18.35 -9.30 6.14
CA ASP A 140 -19.66 -9.94 6.06
C ASP A 140 -19.79 -10.72 4.75
N GLU A 141 -20.27 -11.96 4.81
CA GLU A 141 -20.31 -12.88 3.68
C GLU A 141 -21.28 -12.42 2.58
N ALA A 142 -22.41 -11.84 2.96
CA ALA A 142 -23.45 -11.44 2.01
C ALA A 142 -23.06 -10.18 1.25
N THR A 143 -22.42 -9.23 1.91
CA THR A 143 -22.14 -7.89 1.39
C THR A 143 -20.69 -7.69 0.93
N GLY A 144 -19.74 -8.46 1.47
CA GLY A 144 -18.31 -8.31 1.24
C GLY A 144 -17.72 -7.02 1.85
N VAL A 145 -18.39 -6.42 2.84
CA VAL A 145 -17.91 -5.26 3.58
C VAL A 145 -17.63 -5.59 5.04
N ILE A 146 -16.92 -4.71 5.74
CA ILE A 146 -16.58 -4.91 7.16
C ILE A 146 -17.85 -4.81 8.01
N ASP A 147 -18.11 -5.84 8.83
CA ASP A 147 -19.10 -5.80 9.90
C ASP A 147 -18.45 -5.22 11.18
N TYR A 148 -18.65 -3.94 11.40
CA TYR A 148 -18.10 -3.25 12.57
C TYR A 148 -18.73 -3.70 13.89
N ASP A 149 -19.96 -4.23 13.90
CA ASP A 149 -20.59 -4.75 15.10
C ASP A 149 -19.99 -6.13 15.47
N ALA A 150 -19.72 -6.98 14.49
CA ALA A 150 -18.96 -8.22 14.70
C ALA A 150 -17.52 -7.92 15.16
N MET A 151 -16.88 -6.91 14.58
CA MET A 151 -15.57 -6.43 14.99
C MET A 151 -15.57 -5.97 16.45
N GLU A 152 -16.57 -5.21 16.88
CA GLU A 152 -16.72 -4.75 18.27
C GLU A 152 -16.90 -5.92 19.24
N ARG A 153 -17.79 -6.87 18.94
CA ARG A 153 -17.96 -8.08 19.77
C ARG A 153 -16.64 -8.81 19.95
N LYS A 154 -15.91 -9.02 18.87
CA LYS A 154 -14.61 -9.71 18.89
C LYS A 154 -13.56 -8.94 19.68
N ALA A 155 -13.53 -7.60 19.58
CA ALA A 155 -12.63 -6.76 20.35
C ALA A 155 -12.92 -6.85 21.88
N LEU A 156 -14.20 -6.88 22.28
CA LEU A 156 -14.59 -7.06 23.68
C LEU A 156 -14.19 -8.43 24.25
N GLU A 157 -14.21 -9.47 23.41
CA GLU A 157 -13.80 -10.83 23.80
C GLU A 157 -12.27 -10.94 23.96
N CYS A 158 -11.50 -10.52 22.96
CA CYS A 158 -10.06 -10.74 22.94
C CYS A 158 -9.23 -9.62 23.58
N LYS A 159 -9.83 -8.46 23.86
CA LYS A 159 -9.21 -7.29 24.52
C LYS A 159 -7.83 -6.96 23.96
N PRO A 160 -7.72 -6.62 22.65
CA PRO A 160 -6.46 -6.38 22.00
C PRO A 160 -5.78 -5.11 22.54
N LYS A 161 -4.46 -5.05 22.49
CA LYS A 161 -3.72 -3.81 22.77
C LYS A 161 -3.69 -2.87 21.58
N VAL A 162 -3.75 -3.42 20.37
CA VAL A 162 -3.78 -2.66 19.11
C VAL A 162 -4.87 -3.23 18.21
N ILE A 163 -5.66 -2.34 17.60
CA ILE A 163 -6.56 -2.67 16.50
C ILE A 163 -5.98 -2.08 15.23
N VAL A 164 -5.81 -2.91 14.20
CA VAL A 164 -5.25 -2.50 12.92
C VAL A 164 -6.35 -2.34 11.89
N GLY A 165 -6.51 -1.13 11.35
CA GLY A 165 -7.31 -0.83 10.16
C GLY A 165 -6.41 -0.77 8.93
N GLY A 166 -6.96 -1.15 7.79
CA GLY A 166 -6.22 -1.15 6.52
C GLY A 166 -6.22 -2.52 5.85
N ALA A 167 -6.09 -2.53 4.54
CA ALA A 167 -6.16 -3.75 3.73
C ALA A 167 -5.37 -3.63 2.43
N SER A 168 -5.01 -4.79 1.88
CA SER A 168 -4.37 -4.91 0.56
C SER A 168 -5.39 -5.12 -0.57
N ALA A 169 -6.60 -5.60 -0.25
CA ALA A 169 -7.61 -5.97 -1.26
C ALA A 169 -9.05 -5.60 -0.84
N TYR A 170 -9.23 -4.51 -0.13
CA TYR A 170 -10.56 -3.99 0.24
C TYR A 170 -10.90 -2.76 -0.58
N SER A 171 -12.00 -2.80 -1.33
CA SER A 171 -12.36 -1.80 -2.32
C SER A 171 -13.36 -0.74 -1.83
N ARG A 172 -13.72 -0.74 -0.54
CA ARG A 172 -14.65 0.22 0.07
C ARG A 172 -13.95 1.16 1.04
N GLU A 173 -14.66 2.19 1.47
CA GLU A 173 -14.19 3.11 2.50
C GLU A 173 -14.22 2.46 3.88
N TRP A 174 -13.39 2.99 4.77
CA TRP A 174 -13.30 2.58 6.16
C TRP A 174 -14.03 3.58 7.04
N ASP A 175 -14.83 3.11 8.00
CA ASP A 175 -15.36 3.96 9.07
C ASP A 175 -14.33 4.07 10.22
N TYR A 176 -13.34 4.94 10.02
CA TYR A 176 -12.29 5.17 11.03
C TYR A 176 -12.84 5.70 12.34
N LYS A 177 -13.94 6.46 12.30
CA LYS A 177 -14.61 6.97 13.50
C LYS A 177 -15.20 5.83 14.32
N ARG A 178 -15.86 4.87 13.68
CA ARG A 178 -16.40 3.66 14.33
C ARG A 178 -15.27 2.80 14.87
N MET A 179 -14.19 2.60 14.11
CA MET A 179 -13.01 1.86 14.57
C MET A 179 -12.37 2.51 15.80
N ARG A 180 -12.27 3.83 15.83
CA ARG A 180 -11.75 4.56 16.99
C ARG A 180 -12.64 4.35 18.22
N ALA A 181 -13.94 4.43 18.08
CA ALA A 181 -14.87 4.17 19.19
C ALA A 181 -14.75 2.73 19.73
N ILE A 182 -14.55 1.75 18.86
CA ILE A 182 -14.30 0.35 19.26
C ILE A 182 -12.98 0.25 20.04
N ALA A 183 -11.91 0.85 19.54
CA ALA A 183 -10.60 0.84 20.19
C ALA A 183 -10.65 1.49 21.58
N ASP A 184 -11.27 2.65 21.70
CA ASP A 184 -11.43 3.37 22.97
C ASP A 184 -12.23 2.52 23.99
N LYS A 185 -13.29 1.82 23.53
CA LYS A 185 -14.14 0.98 24.38
C LYS A 185 -13.40 -0.20 25.04
N VAL A 186 -12.36 -0.71 24.38
CA VAL A 186 -11.55 -1.83 24.89
C VAL A 186 -10.17 -1.40 25.42
N GLY A 187 -9.87 -0.10 25.39
CA GLY A 187 -8.58 0.44 25.83
C GLY A 187 -7.43 0.12 24.87
N ALA A 188 -7.72 -0.12 23.60
CA ALA A 188 -6.72 -0.40 22.56
C ALA A 188 -6.24 0.87 21.87
N LEU A 189 -5.02 0.84 21.30
CA LEU A 189 -4.59 1.83 20.33
C LEU A 189 -5.15 1.47 18.93
N LEU A 190 -5.64 2.45 18.20
CA LEU A 190 -6.00 2.29 16.79
C LEU A 190 -4.79 2.63 15.91
N LEU A 191 -4.26 1.63 15.21
CA LEU A 191 -3.29 1.77 14.13
C LEU A 191 -4.02 1.67 12.79
N VAL A 192 -3.83 2.64 11.89
CA VAL A 192 -4.35 2.54 10.53
C VAL A 192 -3.20 2.48 9.53
N ASP A 193 -3.10 1.37 8.81
CA ASP A 193 -2.22 1.23 7.64
C ASP A 193 -2.97 1.68 6.38
N MET A 194 -2.75 2.93 5.98
CA MET A 194 -3.42 3.53 4.81
C MET A 194 -2.67 3.29 3.49
N ALA A 195 -1.68 2.42 3.46
CA ALA A 195 -0.73 2.25 2.36
C ALA A 195 -1.39 2.18 0.97
N HIS A 196 -2.47 1.43 0.82
CA HIS A 196 -3.14 1.29 -0.47
C HIS A 196 -3.86 2.56 -0.93
N THR A 197 -4.48 3.28 -0.01
CA THR A 197 -5.34 4.44 -0.30
C THR A 197 -4.66 5.78 -0.02
N ALA A 198 -3.38 5.78 0.38
CA ALA A 198 -2.66 6.98 0.82
C ALA A 198 -2.74 8.15 -0.18
N GLY A 199 -2.59 7.87 -1.49
CA GLY A 199 -2.69 8.92 -2.51
C GLY A 199 -4.10 9.53 -2.63
N LEU A 200 -5.14 8.71 -2.54
CA LEU A 200 -6.54 9.17 -2.58
C LEU A 200 -6.89 10.01 -1.33
N ILE A 201 -6.38 9.60 -0.17
CA ILE A 201 -6.52 10.34 1.09
C ILE A 201 -5.79 11.68 1.01
N ALA A 202 -4.55 11.70 0.50
CA ALA A 202 -3.78 12.92 0.28
C ALA A 202 -4.50 13.92 -0.65
N ALA A 203 -5.20 13.42 -1.66
CA ALA A 203 -6.00 14.21 -2.58
C ALA A 203 -7.36 14.66 -1.99
N GLY A 204 -7.71 14.25 -0.78
CA GLY A 204 -9.00 14.55 -0.14
C GLY A 204 -10.19 13.86 -0.77
N LEU A 205 -9.98 12.71 -1.43
CA LEU A 205 -11.02 11.91 -2.09
C LEU A 205 -11.56 10.77 -1.23
N LEU A 206 -10.86 10.45 -0.13
CA LEU A 206 -11.27 9.51 0.92
C LEU A 206 -11.03 10.15 2.28
N ASP A 207 -11.73 9.67 3.31
CA ASP A 207 -11.55 10.19 4.65
C ASP A 207 -10.14 9.93 5.18
N ASN A 208 -9.63 10.88 5.97
CA ASN A 208 -8.26 10.87 6.45
C ASN A 208 -8.16 10.24 7.84
N PRO A 209 -7.53 9.06 7.98
CA PRO A 209 -7.41 8.36 9.26
C PRO A 209 -6.59 9.11 10.31
N VAL A 210 -5.74 10.07 9.92
CA VAL A 210 -4.95 10.90 10.83
C VAL A 210 -5.84 11.67 11.83
N LYS A 211 -7.09 11.94 11.46
CA LYS A 211 -8.08 12.60 12.35
C LYS A 211 -8.59 11.69 13.48
N TYR A 212 -8.51 10.38 13.32
CA TYR A 212 -9.18 9.42 14.21
C TYR A 212 -8.21 8.44 14.86
N ALA A 213 -7.24 7.94 14.09
CA ALA A 213 -6.30 6.94 14.57
C ALA A 213 -5.31 7.53 15.58
N HIS A 214 -4.84 6.69 16.49
CA HIS A 214 -3.72 7.04 17.37
C HIS A 214 -2.41 7.12 16.58
N ILE A 215 -2.20 6.13 15.69
CA ILE A 215 -1.01 6.04 14.86
C ILE A 215 -1.45 5.65 13.44
N VAL A 216 -0.82 6.22 12.43
CA VAL A 216 -1.05 5.89 11.03
C VAL A 216 0.27 5.47 10.40
N THR A 217 0.25 4.39 9.63
CA THR A 217 1.38 3.96 8.80
C THR A 217 1.02 3.99 7.34
N SER A 218 2.01 4.09 6.49
CA SER A 218 1.83 3.94 5.05
C SER A 218 3.11 3.47 4.36
N THR A 219 2.94 2.93 3.16
CA THR A 219 3.99 2.90 2.15
C THR A 219 3.99 4.23 1.37
N THR A 220 5.07 4.50 0.65
CA THR A 220 5.19 5.70 -0.18
C THR A 220 5.04 5.44 -1.69
N HIS A 221 5.01 4.17 -2.12
CA HIS A 221 5.18 3.75 -3.52
C HIS A 221 3.92 3.20 -4.22
N LYS A 222 2.74 3.24 -3.60
CA LYS A 222 1.47 2.75 -4.19
C LYS A 222 0.70 3.92 -4.83
N THR A 223 -0.51 4.19 -4.37
CA THR A 223 -1.27 5.36 -4.84
C THR A 223 -0.55 6.68 -4.56
N LEU A 224 0.30 6.74 -3.53
CA LEU A 224 1.08 7.96 -3.21
C LEU A 224 2.17 8.27 -4.26
N ARG A 225 2.52 7.31 -5.12
CA ARG A 225 3.39 7.48 -6.30
C ARG A 225 4.80 7.98 -5.98
N GLY A 226 5.34 7.58 -4.83
CA GLY A 226 6.72 7.90 -4.42
C GLY A 226 7.68 6.69 -4.51
N PRO A 227 8.89 6.81 -3.99
CA PRO A 227 9.85 5.72 -3.93
C PRO A 227 9.37 4.62 -3.00
N ARG A 228 9.92 3.42 -3.12
CA ARG A 228 9.66 2.33 -2.16
C ARG A 228 10.19 2.73 -0.78
N GLY A 229 9.29 2.74 0.20
CA GLY A 229 9.59 3.13 1.57
C GLY A 229 8.34 3.09 2.45
N GLY A 230 8.49 3.44 3.72
CA GLY A 230 7.41 3.56 4.70
C GLY A 230 7.46 4.88 5.47
N ILE A 231 6.36 5.20 6.12
CA ILE A 231 6.21 6.36 7.02
C ILE A 231 5.33 5.99 8.21
N ILE A 232 5.52 6.71 9.32
CA ILE A 232 4.66 6.69 10.50
C ILE A 232 4.20 8.11 10.76
N LEU A 233 2.90 8.30 11.04
CA LEU A 233 2.27 9.59 11.28
C LEU A 233 1.42 9.55 12.55
N MET A 234 1.28 10.70 13.22
CA MET A 234 0.23 10.94 14.22
C MET A 234 -0.42 12.29 13.97
N GLY A 235 -1.75 12.34 14.09
CA GLY A 235 -2.52 13.59 14.00
C GLY A 235 -2.24 14.51 15.15
N LYS A 236 -2.04 13.96 16.34
CA LYS A 236 -1.63 14.64 17.55
C LYS A 236 -0.68 13.75 18.32
N ASP A 237 0.40 14.33 18.84
CA ASP A 237 1.28 13.60 19.75
C ASP A 237 0.63 13.49 21.15
N PHE A 238 0.93 12.42 21.87
CA PHE A 238 0.33 12.13 23.17
C PHE A 238 1.29 11.41 24.11
N GLU A 239 1.05 11.52 25.41
CA GLU A 239 1.80 10.78 26.41
C GLU A 239 1.58 9.27 26.26
N ASN A 240 2.65 8.49 26.38
CA ASN A 240 2.52 7.04 26.27
C ASN A 240 1.58 6.47 27.37
N PRO A 241 0.69 5.54 27.04
CA PRO A 241 -0.30 5.02 28.01
C PRO A 241 0.30 4.06 29.05
N TRP A 242 1.59 3.75 28.95
CA TRP A 242 2.27 2.80 29.86
C TRP A 242 3.07 3.49 30.98
N GLY A 243 3.05 4.81 31.07
CA GLY A 243 3.77 5.57 32.08
C GLY A 243 5.30 5.50 31.95
N LEU A 244 5.82 5.19 30.77
CA LEU A 244 7.28 5.19 30.52
C LEU A 244 7.83 6.59 30.65
N THR A 245 8.92 6.76 31.42
CA THR A 245 9.53 8.05 31.69
C THR A 245 10.90 8.21 31.08
N THR A 246 11.31 9.45 30.90
CA THR A 246 12.69 9.84 30.61
C THR A 246 13.58 9.66 31.84
N PRO A 247 14.93 9.66 31.71
CA PRO A 247 15.82 9.63 32.87
C PRO A 247 15.62 10.79 33.85
N LYS A 248 14.98 11.89 33.41
CA LYS A 248 14.65 13.07 34.24
C LYS A 248 13.25 12.97 34.88
N GLY A 249 12.53 11.84 34.73
CA GLY A 249 11.23 11.58 35.33
C GLY A 249 10.02 12.11 34.56
N ALA A 250 10.20 12.81 33.44
CA ALA A 250 9.08 13.25 32.60
C ALA A 250 8.49 12.08 31.81
N VAL A 251 7.16 12.03 31.67
CA VAL A 251 6.49 11.01 30.84
C VAL A 251 6.93 11.19 29.38
N LYS A 252 7.30 10.08 28.73
CA LYS A 252 7.68 10.11 27.29
C LYS A 252 6.45 10.30 26.43
N MET A 253 6.59 11.16 25.41
CA MET A 253 5.62 11.27 24.33
C MET A 253 5.70 10.06 23.39
N MET A 254 4.59 9.73 22.72
CA MET A 254 4.56 8.61 21.75
C MET A 254 5.54 8.82 20.60
N SER A 255 5.75 10.05 20.15
CA SER A 255 6.77 10.38 19.14
C SER A 255 8.17 9.89 19.52
N GLN A 256 8.56 10.06 20.79
CA GLN A 256 9.85 9.61 21.30
C GLN A 256 9.96 8.07 21.31
N ILE A 257 8.86 7.38 21.63
CA ILE A 257 8.81 5.93 21.66
C ILE A 257 8.86 5.37 20.24
N LEU A 258 8.09 5.92 19.31
CA LEU A 258 8.08 5.53 17.91
C LEU A 258 9.43 5.78 17.24
N ASN A 259 10.06 6.93 17.50
CA ASN A 259 11.41 7.21 17.02
C ASN A 259 12.41 6.17 17.54
N SER A 260 12.38 5.86 18.85
CA SER A 260 13.25 4.84 19.43
C SER A 260 12.97 3.44 18.87
N ALA A 261 11.73 3.13 18.53
CA ALA A 261 11.36 1.85 17.94
C ALA A 261 11.87 1.71 16.49
N VAL A 262 11.92 2.81 15.72
CA VAL A 262 12.53 2.81 14.39
C VAL A 262 14.05 2.74 14.53
N PHE A 263 14.65 3.73 15.17
CA PHE A 263 16.09 3.77 15.43
C PHE A 263 16.36 4.07 16.92
N PRO A 264 17.13 3.25 17.59
CA PRO A 264 17.86 2.07 17.13
C PRO A 264 17.09 0.74 17.20
N GLY A 265 15.76 0.76 17.42
CA GLY A 265 14.98 -0.43 17.75
C GLY A 265 15.00 -1.52 16.68
N ILE A 266 14.75 -1.17 15.41
CA ILE A 266 14.66 -2.13 14.31
C ILE A 266 15.51 -1.77 13.09
N GLN A 267 16.03 -0.55 13.00
CA GLN A 267 16.85 -0.06 11.89
C GLN A 267 18.14 0.56 12.41
N GLY A 268 19.18 0.62 11.53
CA GLY A 268 20.38 1.41 11.68
C GLY A 268 20.30 2.70 10.86
N GLY A 269 21.34 2.99 10.03
CA GLY A 269 21.39 4.19 9.21
C GLY A 269 20.20 4.32 8.25
N PRO A 270 19.58 5.51 8.18
CA PRO A 270 18.49 5.76 7.26
C PRO A 270 18.98 5.81 5.80
N LEU A 271 18.07 5.58 4.86
CA LEU A 271 18.34 5.64 3.43
C LEU A 271 18.09 7.08 2.94
N GLU A 272 19.08 7.95 3.04
CA GLU A 272 18.92 9.39 2.79
C GLU A 272 18.52 9.71 1.34
N HIS A 273 18.97 8.91 0.35
CA HIS A 273 18.53 9.02 -1.05
C HIS A 273 17.04 8.66 -1.21
N VAL A 274 16.54 7.71 -0.43
CA VAL A 274 15.10 7.37 -0.42
C VAL A 274 14.30 8.46 0.27
N ILE A 275 14.81 9.04 1.37
CA ILE A 275 14.16 10.16 2.07
C ILE A 275 14.08 11.39 1.17
N ALA A 276 15.14 11.69 0.41
CA ALA A 276 15.11 12.75 -0.60
C ALA A 276 14.03 12.49 -1.67
N ALA A 277 13.96 11.28 -2.18
CA ALA A 277 12.94 10.88 -3.14
C ALA A 277 11.52 10.92 -2.55
N LYS A 278 11.34 10.59 -1.26
CA LYS A 278 10.09 10.83 -0.52
C LYS A 278 9.75 12.32 -0.48
N ALA A 279 10.72 13.18 -0.17
CA ALA A 279 10.51 14.62 -0.14
C ALA A 279 10.05 15.17 -1.50
N VAL A 280 10.62 14.69 -2.60
CA VAL A 280 10.16 15.01 -3.97
C VAL A 280 8.71 14.58 -4.18
N ALA A 281 8.40 13.30 -3.94
CA ALA A 281 7.07 12.76 -4.14
C ALA A 281 6.00 13.44 -3.28
N PHE A 282 6.33 13.81 -2.04
CA PHE A 282 5.42 14.55 -1.17
C PHE A 282 5.19 15.99 -1.67
N GLY A 283 6.22 16.60 -2.27
CA GLY A 283 6.08 17.89 -2.95
C GLY A 283 5.13 17.79 -4.15
N GLU A 284 5.29 16.79 -5.00
CA GLU A 284 4.39 16.52 -6.13
C GLU A 284 2.95 16.25 -5.66
N ALA A 285 2.78 15.54 -4.53
CA ALA A 285 1.46 15.24 -3.98
C ALA A 285 0.74 16.47 -3.40
N LEU A 286 1.45 17.55 -3.12
CA LEU A 286 0.89 18.83 -2.69
C LEU A 286 0.40 19.71 -3.86
N GLU A 287 0.75 19.36 -5.10
CA GLU A 287 0.35 20.12 -6.28
C GLU A 287 -1.12 19.85 -6.67
N PRO A 288 -1.85 20.84 -7.20
CA PRO A 288 -3.25 20.66 -7.61
C PRO A 288 -3.46 19.54 -8.64
N SER A 289 -2.51 19.36 -9.56
CA SER A 289 -2.53 18.30 -10.59
C SER A 289 -2.55 16.89 -10.00
N TYR A 290 -2.02 16.71 -8.79
CA TYR A 290 -2.07 15.43 -8.10
C TYR A 290 -3.51 15.02 -7.71
N LYS A 291 -4.34 15.98 -7.32
CA LYS A 291 -5.76 15.72 -7.04
C LYS A 291 -6.52 15.28 -8.31
N GLU A 292 -6.21 15.91 -9.43
CA GLU A 292 -6.79 15.53 -10.73
C GLU A 292 -6.39 14.11 -11.12
N TYR A 293 -5.11 13.78 -10.94
CA TYR A 293 -4.60 12.43 -11.17
C TYR A 293 -5.31 11.39 -10.30
N GLN A 294 -5.45 11.62 -9.00
CA GLN A 294 -6.12 10.68 -8.09
C GLN A 294 -7.62 10.54 -8.39
N ALA A 295 -8.28 11.62 -8.79
CA ALA A 295 -9.68 11.57 -9.26
C ALA A 295 -9.81 10.71 -10.53
N GLN A 296 -8.83 10.80 -11.44
CA GLN A 296 -8.80 9.95 -12.64
C GLN A 296 -8.55 8.48 -12.28
N VAL A 297 -7.69 8.19 -11.28
CA VAL A 297 -7.49 6.82 -10.77
C VAL A 297 -8.82 6.20 -10.32
N GLN A 298 -9.63 6.95 -9.55
CA GLN A 298 -10.94 6.49 -9.10
C GLN A 298 -11.93 6.29 -10.26
N LYS A 299 -11.98 7.22 -11.24
CA LYS A 299 -12.85 7.09 -12.42
C LYS A 299 -12.49 5.83 -13.22
N ASN A 300 -11.20 5.61 -13.46
CA ASN A 300 -10.71 4.43 -14.15
C ASN A 300 -11.10 3.14 -13.41
N ALA A 301 -10.95 3.12 -12.07
CA ALA A 301 -11.30 1.95 -11.28
C ALA A 301 -12.80 1.63 -11.35
N ARG A 302 -13.67 2.64 -11.27
CA ARG A 302 -15.13 2.45 -11.41
C ARG A 302 -15.49 1.93 -12.79
N ALA A 303 -14.98 2.56 -13.85
CA ALA A 303 -15.24 2.14 -15.23
C ALA A 303 -14.73 0.72 -15.50
N MET A 304 -13.57 0.35 -14.96
CA MET A 304 -13.04 -1.01 -15.07
C MET A 304 -13.92 -2.03 -14.34
N ALA A 305 -14.38 -1.73 -13.12
CA ALA A 305 -15.27 -2.59 -12.37
C ALA A 305 -16.63 -2.78 -13.10
N GLU A 306 -17.21 -1.71 -13.64
CA GLU A 306 -18.43 -1.77 -14.44
C GLU A 306 -18.25 -2.62 -15.71
N ALA A 307 -17.09 -2.50 -16.38
CA ALA A 307 -16.76 -3.30 -17.55
C ALA A 307 -16.63 -4.79 -17.23
N PHE A 308 -16.12 -5.17 -16.06
CA PHE A 308 -16.12 -6.54 -15.57
C PHE A 308 -17.54 -7.05 -15.29
N VAL A 309 -18.34 -6.27 -14.55
CA VAL A 309 -19.75 -6.63 -14.24
C VAL A 309 -20.56 -6.82 -15.52
N LYS A 310 -20.43 -5.93 -16.52
CA LYS A 310 -21.08 -6.05 -17.84
C LYS A 310 -20.74 -7.36 -18.55
N ARG A 311 -19.57 -7.94 -18.30
CA ARG A 311 -19.12 -9.22 -18.85
C ARG A 311 -19.44 -10.42 -17.96
N GLY A 312 -20.23 -10.23 -16.89
CA GLY A 312 -20.71 -11.29 -16.02
C GLY A 312 -19.74 -11.72 -14.92
N TYR A 313 -18.71 -10.92 -14.64
CA TYR A 313 -17.85 -11.14 -13.47
C TYR A 313 -18.50 -10.60 -12.20
N LYS A 314 -18.22 -11.23 -11.07
CA LYS A 314 -18.57 -10.75 -9.75
C LYS A 314 -17.42 -9.92 -9.18
N ILE A 315 -17.71 -8.68 -8.78
CA ILE A 315 -16.79 -7.86 -8.01
C ILE A 315 -17.13 -8.01 -6.53
N VAL A 316 -16.15 -8.35 -5.70
CA VAL A 316 -16.34 -8.41 -4.24
C VAL A 316 -16.82 -7.05 -3.74
N SER A 317 -17.79 -7.03 -2.84
CA SER A 317 -18.52 -5.85 -2.37
C SER A 317 -19.34 -5.09 -3.44
N GLY A 318 -19.56 -5.68 -4.63
CA GLY A 318 -20.40 -5.10 -5.67
C GLY A 318 -19.79 -3.93 -6.44
N GLY A 319 -18.49 -3.63 -6.30
CA GLY A 319 -17.81 -2.56 -7.01
C GLY A 319 -16.63 -1.96 -6.24
N THR A 320 -16.24 -0.72 -6.58
CA THR A 320 -15.13 -0.04 -5.91
C THR A 320 -15.42 1.43 -5.60
N GLY A 321 -14.96 1.88 -4.44
CA GLY A 321 -14.91 3.30 -4.04
C GLY A 321 -13.48 3.88 -4.08
N ASN A 322 -12.46 3.06 -4.38
CA ASN A 322 -11.06 3.50 -4.38
C ASN A 322 -10.34 3.16 -5.71
N HIS A 323 -9.08 2.77 -5.68
CA HIS A 323 -8.22 2.53 -6.85
C HIS A 323 -8.16 1.07 -7.29
N LEU A 324 -8.74 0.15 -6.53
CA LEU A 324 -8.66 -1.29 -6.78
C LEU A 324 -10.01 -1.98 -6.79
N MET A 325 -10.05 -3.15 -7.38
CA MET A 325 -11.16 -4.10 -7.31
C MET A 325 -10.66 -5.53 -7.16
N LEU A 326 -11.46 -6.36 -6.51
CA LEU A 326 -11.23 -7.79 -6.37
C LEU A 326 -12.29 -8.52 -7.19
N VAL A 327 -11.85 -9.20 -8.24
CA VAL A 327 -12.70 -9.98 -9.15
C VAL A 327 -12.77 -11.42 -8.67
N ASP A 328 -13.98 -11.91 -8.38
CA ASP A 328 -14.26 -13.29 -8.04
C ASP A 328 -14.53 -14.08 -9.34
N LEU A 329 -13.64 -15.00 -9.67
CA LEU A 329 -13.73 -15.81 -10.90
C LEU A 329 -14.79 -16.91 -10.81
N ARG A 330 -15.17 -17.35 -9.60
CA ARG A 330 -16.03 -18.50 -9.36
C ARG A 330 -17.40 -18.38 -10.04
N THR A 331 -17.91 -17.17 -10.18
CA THR A 331 -19.22 -16.92 -10.79
C THR A 331 -19.23 -17.20 -12.30
N LYS A 332 -18.17 -16.80 -13.00
CA LYS A 332 -18.09 -16.90 -14.47
C LYS A 332 -17.29 -18.12 -14.93
N PHE A 333 -16.22 -18.43 -14.24
CA PHE A 333 -15.27 -19.50 -14.55
C PHE A 333 -15.01 -20.37 -13.31
N PRO A 334 -15.93 -21.25 -12.90
CA PRO A 334 -15.82 -22.01 -11.65
C PRO A 334 -14.52 -22.84 -11.53
N GLU A 335 -14.01 -23.34 -12.64
CA GLU A 335 -12.81 -24.19 -12.67
C GLU A 335 -11.50 -23.38 -12.78
N LEU A 336 -11.59 -22.11 -13.21
CA LEU A 336 -10.40 -21.28 -13.39
C LEU A 336 -9.85 -20.83 -12.03
N THR A 337 -8.58 -21.17 -11.76
CA THR A 337 -7.89 -20.69 -10.57
C THR A 337 -7.28 -19.30 -10.81
N GLY A 338 -7.16 -18.51 -9.74
CA GLY A 338 -6.43 -17.23 -9.82
C GLY A 338 -4.98 -17.41 -10.30
N LYS A 339 -4.33 -18.53 -9.93
CA LYS A 339 -2.97 -18.87 -10.37
C LYS A 339 -2.86 -19.05 -11.88
N LEU A 340 -3.78 -19.79 -12.51
CA LEU A 340 -3.77 -19.97 -13.96
C LEU A 340 -4.13 -18.65 -14.66
N ALA A 341 -5.14 -17.93 -14.17
CA ALA A 341 -5.55 -16.65 -14.69
C ALA A 341 -4.41 -15.61 -14.65
N GLU A 342 -3.70 -15.49 -13.55
CA GLU A 342 -2.49 -14.64 -13.43
C GLU A 342 -1.44 -15.02 -14.47
N LYS A 343 -1.13 -16.32 -14.59
CA LYS A 343 -0.10 -16.83 -15.51
C LYS A 343 -0.39 -16.46 -16.97
N CYS A 344 -1.63 -16.69 -17.44
CA CYS A 344 -1.97 -16.41 -18.84
C CYS A 344 -2.12 -14.92 -19.13
N LEU A 345 -2.58 -14.11 -18.18
CA LEU A 345 -2.61 -12.65 -18.34
C LEU A 345 -1.20 -12.07 -18.43
N VAL A 346 -0.28 -12.51 -17.54
CA VAL A 346 1.14 -12.08 -17.60
C VAL A 346 1.77 -12.50 -18.94
N ALA A 347 1.43 -13.68 -19.46
CA ALA A 347 1.88 -14.12 -20.77
C ALA A 347 1.34 -13.26 -21.93
N ALA A 348 0.24 -12.54 -21.71
CA ALA A 348 -0.34 -11.56 -22.66
C ALA A 348 0.13 -10.10 -22.38
N ASP A 349 1.19 -9.90 -21.60
CA ASP A 349 1.69 -8.59 -21.15
C ASP A 349 0.64 -7.77 -20.34
N ILE A 350 -0.28 -8.44 -19.64
CA ILE A 350 -1.21 -7.84 -18.70
C ILE A 350 -0.81 -8.28 -17.29
N THR A 351 -0.15 -7.41 -16.55
CA THR A 351 0.38 -7.71 -15.22
C THR A 351 -0.69 -7.50 -14.16
N THR A 352 -1.02 -8.54 -13.41
CA THR A 352 -1.97 -8.54 -12.29
C THR A 352 -1.50 -9.53 -11.23
N ASN A 353 -2.22 -9.67 -10.13
CA ASN A 353 -1.93 -10.73 -9.17
C ASN A 353 -3.17 -11.55 -8.80
N LYS A 354 -2.95 -12.86 -8.61
CA LYS A 354 -3.93 -13.71 -7.96
C LYS A 354 -4.19 -13.24 -6.53
N ASN A 355 -5.42 -13.37 -6.07
CA ASN A 355 -5.83 -12.97 -4.74
C ASN A 355 -6.91 -13.92 -4.21
N MET A 356 -6.86 -14.24 -2.92
CA MET A 356 -7.99 -14.88 -2.28
C MET A 356 -9.20 -13.96 -2.32
N VAL A 357 -10.37 -14.54 -2.49
CA VAL A 357 -11.64 -13.84 -2.27
C VAL A 357 -12.17 -14.19 -0.87
N PRO A 358 -12.98 -13.35 -0.25
CA PRO A 358 -13.58 -13.68 1.04
C PRO A 358 -14.25 -15.05 1.00
N PHE A 359 -14.03 -15.85 2.05
CA PHE A 359 -14.52 -17.23 2.14
C PHE A 359 -14.08 -18.13 0.98
N ASP A 360 -12.85 -17.96 0.49
CA ASP A 360 -12.28 -18.77 -0.57
C ASP A 360 -12.03 -20.19 -0.08
N SER A 361 -12.57 -21.18 -0.80
CA SER A 361 -12.33 -22.59 -0.52
C SER A 361 -11.00 -23.12 -1.05
N ARG A 362 -10.33 -22.35 -1.93
CA ARG A 362 -9.02 -22.71 -2.50
C ARG A 362 -7.90 -22.20 -1.60
N SER A 363 -6.76 -22.88 -1.68
CA SER A 363 -5.57 -22.47 -0.92
C SER A 363 -5.01 -21.13 -1.40
N PRO A 364 -4.22 -20.40 -0.56
CA PRO A 364 -3.57 -19.15 -0.96
C PRO A 364 -2.63 -19.28 -2.17
N PHE A 365 -2.20 -20.49 -2.51
CA PHE A 365 -1.35 -20.77 -3.68
C PHE A 365 -2.12 -20.87 -4.98
N GLN A 366 -3.42 -21.17 -4.92
CA GLN A 366 -4.32 -21.31 -6.07
C GLN A 366 -5.22 -20.09 -6.23
N THR A 367 -5.93 -19.71 -5.18
CA THR A 367 -6.92 -18.63 -5.09
C THR A 367 -8.07 -18.74 -6.09
N SER A 368 -9.13 -17.98 -5.86
CA SER A 368 -10.30 -17.92 -6.77
C SER A 368 -10.51 -16.52 -7.34
N GLY A 369 -9.61 -15.60 -7.10
CA GLY A 369 -9.75 -14.21 -7.55
C GLY A 369 -8.51 -13.62 -8.17
N LEU A 370 -8.73 -12.46 -8.80
CA LEU A 370 -7.72 -11.55 -9.31
C LEU A 370 -7.94 -10.16 -8.72
N ARG A 371 -6.86 -9.49 -8.31
CA ARG A 371 -6.91 -8.11 -7.87
C ARG A 371 -6.37 -7.20 -8.97
N PHE A 372 -7.16 -6.19 -9.34
CA PHE A 372 -6.78 -5.17 -10.31
C PHE A 372 -6.75 -3.79 -9.66
N GLY A 373 -5.89 -2.92 -10.15
CA GLY A 373 -5.82 -1.52 -9.76
C GLY A 373 -5.43 -0.62 -10.92
N THR A 374 -5.72 0.66 -10.80
CA THR A 374 -5.61 1.61 -11.91
C THR A 374 -4.54 2.70 -11.74
N PRO A 375 -3.76 2.80 -10.65
CA PRO A 375 -2.78 3.89 -10.49
C PRO A 375 -1.75 3.94 -11.62
N ALA A 376 -1.12 2.81 -11.95
CA ALA A 376 -0.04 2.73 -12.94
C ALA A 376 -0.50 3.12 -14.35
N ILE A 377 -1.64 2.59 -14.82
CA ILE A 377 -2.19 2.94 -16.12
C ILE A 377 -2.67 4.40 -16.19
N THR A 378 -3.17 4.94 -15.06
CA THR A 378 -3.56 6.36 -14.99
C THR A 378 -2.32 7.27 -15.07
N THR A 379 -1.21 6.90 -14.44
CA THR A 379 0.07 7.62 -14.57
C THR A 379 0.53 7.68 -16.01
N ARG A 380 0.24 6.66 -16.81
CA ARG A 380 0.54 6.63 -18.26
C ARG A 380 -0.46 7.41 -19.11
N GLY A 381 -1.50 7.97 -18.53
CA GLY A 381 -2.48 8.81 -19.23
C GLY A 381 -3.71 8.08 -19.78
N LEU A 382 -3.89 6.78 -19.46
CA LEU A 382 -5.14 6.09 -19.80
C LEU A 382 -6.31 6.64 -18.97
N LYS A 383 -7.47 6.74 -19.61
CA LYS A 383 -8.71 7.25 -19.01
C LYS A 383 -9.82 6.20 -19.09
N GLU A 384 -10.98 6.55 -18.52
CA GLU A 384 -12.13 5.66 -18.40
C GLU A 384 -12.63 5.07 -19.74
N ASP A 385 -12.46 5.79 -20.84
CA ASP A 385 -12.84 5.35 -22.19
C ASP A 385 -12.07 4.12 -22.69
N ARG A 386 -10.92 3.83 -22.08
CA ARG A 386 -10.09 2.65 -22.41
C ARG A 386 -10.39 1.43 -21.55
N MET A 387 -11.11 1.59 -20.44
CA MET A 387 -11.30 0.49 -19.47
C MET A 387 -12.11 -0.66 -20.04
N ASP A 388 -13.16 -0.38 -20.81
CA ASP A 388 -13.95 -1.46 -21.44
C ASP A 388 -13.12 -2.29 -22.44
N TYR A 389 -12.25 -1.64 -23.21
CA TYR A 389 -11.33 -2.32 -24.12
C TYR A 389 -10.30 -3.20 -23.38
N ILE A 390 -9.68 -2.66 -22.32
CA ILE A 390 -8.72 -3.41 -21.50
C ILE A 390 -9.38 -4.63 -20.86
N VAL A 391 -10.57 -4.48 -20.28
CA VAL A 391 -11.32 -5.61 -19.73
C VAL A 391 -11.72 -6.61 -20.81
N GLY A 392 -11.98 -6.15 -22.04
CA GLY A 392 -12.20 -7.01 -23.20
C GLY A 392 -10.99 -7.88 -23.54
N LEU A 393 -9.77 -7.32 -23.46
CA LEU A 393 -8.54 -8.09 -23.65
C LEU A 393 -8.33 -9.12 -22.54
N ILE A 394 -8.59 -8.75 -21.28
CA ILE A 394 -8.55 -9.66 -20.14
C ILE A 394 -9.56 -10.82 -20.34
N ASP A 395 -10.79 -10.48 -20.69
CA ASP A 395 -11.88 -11.46 -20.90
C ASP A 395 -11.55 -12.45 -22.01
N ARG A 396 -10.95 -12.00 -23.11
CA ARG A 396 -10.47 -12.86 -24.21
C ARG A 396 -9.44 -13.90 -23.74
N VAL A 397 -8.49 -13.51 -22.90
CA VAL A 397 -7.49 -14.42 -22.35
C VAL A 397 -8.14 -15.43 -21.40
N LEU A 398 -9.05 -14.97 -20.51
CA LEU A 398 -9.65 -15.82 -19.48
C LEU A 398 -10.69 -16.81 -20.03
N HIS A 399 -11.27 -16.57 -21.21
CA HIS A 399 -12.17 -17.53 -21.88
C HIS A 399 -11.43 -18.75 -22.43
N ASP A 400 -10.17 -18.60 -22.82
CA ASP A 400 -9.36 -19.69 -23.36
C ASP A 400 -7.91 -19.54 -22.87
N PRO A 401 -7.68 -19.82 -21.57
CA PRO A 401 -6.46 -19.45 -20.88
C PRO A 401 -5.21 -20.28 -21.27
N GLU A 402 -5.40 -21.39 -22.00
CA GLU A 402 -4.29 -22.24 -22.46
C GLU A 402 -4.05 -22.12 -23.96
N ASN A 403 -4.78 -21.26 -24.66
CA ASN A 403 -4.63 -21.03 -26.10
C ASN A 403 -3.49 -20.02 -26.38
N GLU A 404 -2.32 -20.54 -26.69
CA GLU A 404 -1.13 -19.73 -26.97
C GLU A 404 -1.31 -18.75 -28.15
N ALA A 405 -2.09 -19.14 -29.17
CA ALA A 405 -2.35 -18.27 -30.32
C ALA A 405 -3.21 -17.07 -29.92
N ASN A 406 -4.23 -17.29 -29.09
CA ASN A 406 -5.08 -16.23 -28.54
C ASN A 406 -4.27 -15.30 -27.60
N ILE A 407 -3.47 -15.86 -26.70
CA ILE A 407 -2.59 -15.10 -25.80
C ILE A 407 -1.62 -14.23 -26.61
N THR A 408 -1.01 -14.79 -27.67
CA THR A 408 -0.09 -14.04 -28.54
C THR A 408 -0.80 -12.91 -29.30
N ALA A 409 -2.04 -13.14 -29.77
CA ALA A 409 -2.84 -12.11 -30.42
C ALA A 409 -3.18 -10.96 -29.44
N VAL A 410 -3.62 -11.31 -28.22
CA VAL A 410 -3.91 -10.30 -27.18
C VAL A 410 -2.65 -9.53 -26.81
N ARG A 411 -1.49 -10.18 -26.67
CA ARG A 411 -0.22 -9.48 -26.42
C ARG A 411 0.08 -8.43 -27.49
N LYS A 412 -0.14 -8.73 -28.76
CA LYS A 412 0.04 -7.74 -29.86
C LYS A 412 -0.92 -6.55 -29.69
N ASP A 413 -2.18 -6.81 -29.34
CA ASP A 413 -3.16 -5.75 -29.10
C ASP A 413 -2.78 -4.89 -27.89
N VAL A 414 -2.27 -5.51 -26.81
CA VAL A 414 -1.73 -4.81 -25.61
C VAL A 414 -0.56 -3.91 -26.01
N ASN A 415 0.43 -4.45 -26.69
CA ASN A 415 1.63 -3.67 -27.07
C ASN A 415 1.26 -2.53 -28.05
N ALA A 416 0.33 -2.74 -28.96
CA ALA A 416 -0.18 -1.70 -29.85
C ALA A 416 -0.92 -0.59 -29.08
N LEU A 417 -1.74 -0.93 -28.10
CA LEU A 417 -2.39 0.04 -27.22
C LEU A 417 -1.35 0.87 -26.47
N MET A 418 -0.38 0.19 -25.82
CA MET A 418 0.58 0.84 -24.92
C MET A 418 1.62 1.69 -25.66
N ALA A 419 1.85 1.46 -26.95
CA ALA A 419 2.68 2.34 -27.80
C ALA A 419 2.12 3.78 -27.87
N GLY A 420 0.82 3.96 -27.72
CA GLY A 420 0.15 5.27 -27.64
C GLY A 420 0.28 5.98 -26.28
N TYR A 421 0.83 5.31 -25.28
CA TYR A 421 0.96 5.81 -23.91
C TYR A 421 2.40 5.61 -23.41
N PRO A 422 3.35 6.41 -23.92
CA PRO A 422 4.77 6.22 -23.65
C PRO A 422 5.09 6.39 -22.15
N LEU A 423 6.07 5.62 -21.67
CA LEU A 423 6.65 5.71 -20.35
C LEU A 423 8.14 6.03 -20.48
N PHE A 424 8.70 6.79 -19.56
CA PHE A 424 10.11 7.24 -19.63
C PHE A 424 10.43 8.08 -20.89
N ALA A 425 9.50 8.92 -21.28
CA ALA A 425 9.60 9.77 -22.48
C ALA A 425 10.22 11.15 -22.20
N TRP A 426 10.73 11.39 -20.99
CA TRP A 426 11.47 12.59 -20.59
C TRP A 426 12.91 12.54 -20.99
#